data_f0739d3cbb5322682fe69c8526f61c6f
#
_entry.id   f0739d3cbb5322682fe69c8526f61c6f
#
_cell.length_a   1.000
_cell.length_b   1.000
_cell.length_c   1.000
_cell.angle_alpha   90.00
_cell.angle_beta   90.00
_cell.angle_gamma   90.00
#
_symmetry.space_group_name_H-M   'P 1'
#
loop_
_entity.id
_entity.type
_entity.pdbx_description
1 polymer ?
#
loop_
_entity_poly.entity_id
_entity_poly.type
_entity_poly.pdbx_seq_one_letter_code
_entity_poly.pdbx_strand_id
1 'polypeptide(L)'
;MYQLRAWAGSINCRMLLLFRTPSGPIAHAVEHITFHQGYRPAHSREVFVPDGGCDLVIDLSDAPKQRWHDEHGDRADHHKRGWVSGMRTSRIIIGTGSGAPMLVLRLRAGALPALTGQPASELNDTVVDLDLLLGGRFTNVRDALGEALETFGAEAMLADAERILAPLFPRKDDEHARLSLAFTAMRRSGGIGNVRAISDELGCSQKHLNDLFHRHFGLGPKRFASVIRFQSLLQRLEQESAPDWTQLALEHGYYDQSHMVNAFREMTGLSPTRYMEAKGPFLNWLPVHRR
;
A
#
# COMPACT_ATOMS: atom_id res chain seq x y z
N MET A 1 19.42 -6.10 -7.83
CA MET A 1 20.41 -5.41 -6.97
C MET A 1 19.76 -5.29 -5.60
N TYR A 2 20.29 -5.98 -4.58
CA TYR A 2 19.76 -5.95 -3.22
C TYR A 2 20.20 -4.64 -2.56
N GLN A 3 19.26 -3.77 -2.18
CA GLN A 3 19.60 -2.66 -1.29
C GLN A 3 19.37 -3.11 0.16
N LEU A 4 20.44 -3.49 0.83
CA LEU A 4 20.48 -3.61 2.29
C LEU A 4 20.38 -2.20 2.88
N ARG A 5 19.22 -1.85 3.39
CA ARG A 5 19.11 -0.71 4.30
C ARG A 5 18.96 -1.24 5.72
N ALA A 6 20.10 -1.44 6.39
CA ALA A 6 20.12 -1.56 7.84
C ALA A 6 19.80 -0.18 8.43
N TRP A 7 18.62 -0.03 9.00
CA TRP A 7 18.23 1.20 9.68
C TRP A 7 18.70 1.14 11.14
N ALA A 8 19.73 1.93 11.46
CA ALA A 8 20.26 2.13 12.82
C ALA A 8 19.75 3.43 13.43
N GLY A 9 18.43 3.53 13.62
CA GLY A 9 17.85 4.61 14.43
C GLY A 9 17.29 4.00 15.71
N SER A 10 17.67 4.49 16.86
CA SER A 10 17.26 4.29 18.28
C SER A 10 16.24 3.19 18.67
N ILE A 11 16.13 2.12 17.89
CA ILE A 11 15.33 0.94 18.14
C ILE A 11 16.30 -0.16 18.56
N ASN A 12 16.18 -0.64 19.76
CA ASN A 12 17.02 -1.68 20.37
C ASN A 12 16.70 -3.07 19.77
N CYS A 13 16.62 -3.18 18.44
CA CYS A 13 16.27 -4.43 17.74
C CYS A 13 16.95 -4.51 16.38
N ARG A 14 17.62 -5.63 16.13
CA ARG A 14 18.13 -5.98 14.79
C ARG A 14 16.95 -6.31 13.86
N MET A 15 16.33 -5.29 13.26
CA MET A 15 15.35 -5.48 12.20
C MET A 15 16.07 -5.87 10.92
N LEU A 16 15.72 -7.01 10.34
CA LEU A 16 16.11 -7.37 8.99
C LEU A 16 15.08 -6.79 8.01
N LEU A 17 15.54 -6.02 7.04
CA LEU A 17 14.71 -5.45 5.98
C LEU A 17 15.39 -5.72 4.63
N LEU A 18 14.72 -6.49 3.76
CA LEU A 18 15.20 -6.81 2.42
C LEU A 18 14.19 -6.36 1.38
N PHE A 19 14.70 -5.91 0.24
CA PHE A 19 13.92 -5.42 -0.89
C PHE A 19 14.23 -6.19 -2.16
N ARG A 20 13.21 -6.51 -2.96
CA ARG A 20 13.35 -7.09 -4.28
C ARG A 20 12.37 -6.48 -5.27
N THR A 21 12.87 -6.07 -6.43
CA THR A 21 12.03 -5.74 -7.59
C THR A 21 11.93 -6.97 -8.49
N PRO A 22 10.72 -7.53 -8.70
CA PRO A 22 10.53 -8.67 -9.56
C PRO A 22 10.91 -8.37 -11.02
N SER A 23 11.57 -9.34 -11.67
CA SER A 23 11.91 -9.29 -13.10
C SER A 23 11.47 -10.55 -13.86
N GLY A 24 10.92 -11.53 -13.12
CA GLY A 24 10.48 -12.84 -13.61
C GLY A 24 8.96 -12.98 -13.72
N PRO A 25 8.42 -14.14 -13.34
CA PRO A 25 7.03 -14.53 -13.64
C PRO A 25 5.95 -13.63 -13.04
N ILE A 26 6.24 -12.93 -11.94
CA ILE A 26 5.25 -12.05 -11.27
C ILE A 26 5.51 -10.55 -11.50
N ALA A 27 6.53 -10.19 -12.28
CA ALA A 27 6.89 -8.79 -12.55
C ALA A 27 5.75 -7.98 -13.18
N HIS A 28 4.81 -8.64 -13.82
CA HIS A 28 3.61 -8.02 -14.38
C HIS A 28 2.59 -7.59 -13.32
N ALA A 29 2.55 -8.24 -12.17
CA ALA A 29 1.53 -8.05 -11.14
C ALA A 29 2.09 -7.42 -9.85
N VAL A 30 3.40 -7.58 -9.59
CA VAL A 30 4.06 -7.10 -8.38
C VAL A 30 5.09 -6.04 -8.73
N GLU A 31 5.00 -4.89 -8.07
CA GLU A 31 5.94 -3.78 -8.24
C GLU A 31 7.24 -4.03 -7.47
N HIS A 32 7.09 -4.40 -6.19
CA HIS A 32 8.21 -4.80 -5.35
C HIS A 32 7.75 -5.74 -4.22
N ILE A 33 8.71 -6.49 -3.69
CA ILE A 33 8.56 -7.34 -2.51
C ILE A 33 9.46 -6.76 -1.42
N THR A 34 8.87 -6.58 -0.25
CA THR A 34 9.60 -6.24 0.98
C THR A 34 9.50 -7.42 1.93
N PHE A 35 10.64 -7.90 2.41
CA PHE A 35 10.68 -8.84 3.54
C PHE A 35 11.18 -8.10 4.77
N HIS A 36 10.50 -8.27 5.89
CA HIS A 36 10.99 -7.76 7.18
C HIS A 36 10.79 -8.77 8.30
N GLN A 37 11.70 -8.74 9.27
CA GLN A 37 11.67 -9.57 10.47
C GLN A 37 12.31 -8.83 11.63
N GLY A 38 11.84 -9.06 12.84
CA GLY A 38 12.41 -8.47 14.05
C GLY A 38 11.96 -7.03 14.36
N TYR A 39 10.96 -6.51 13.63
CA TYR A 39 10.41 -5.18 13.91
C TYR A 39 9.63 -5.17 15.22
N ARG A 40 10.16 -4.46 16.23
CA ARG A 40 9.58 -4.34 17.59
C ARG A 40 9.73 -2.93 18.11
N PRO A 41 8.90 -1.99 17.62
CA PRO A 41 8.95 -0.59 18.09
C PRO A 41 8.46 -0.46 19.53
N ALA A 42 8.76 0.68 20.14
CA ALA A 42 8.31 1.00 21.50
C ALA A 42 6.79 1.29 21.60
N HIS A 43 6.16 1.61 20.47
CA HIS A 43 4.72 1.85 20.38
C HIS A 43 3.98 0.59 19.94
N SER A 44 2.70 0.47 20.32
CA SER A 44 1.88 -0.72 20.06
C SER A 44 0.99 -0.61 18.82
N ARG A 45 0.83 0.59 18.26
CA ARG A 45 -0.03 0.86 17.10
C ARG A 45 0.65 1.82 16.15
N GLU A 46 0.28 1.70 14.88
CA GLU A 46 0.74 2.54 13.79
C GLU A 46 -0.41 2.92 12.89
N VAL A 47 -0.40 4.16 12.42
CA VAL A 47 -1.33 4.66 11.41
C VAL A 47 -0.63 4.64 10.06
N PHE A 48 -1.27 4.02 9.07
CA PHE A 48 -0.88 4.14 7.66
C PHE A 48 -1.92 4.96 6.93
N VAL A 49 -1.45 5.94 6.17
CA VAL A 49 -2.31 6.81 5.37
C VAL A 49 -2.41 6.29 3.92
N PRO A 50 -3.46 6.67 3.17
CA PRO A 50 -3.65 6.24 1.79
C PRO A 50 -2.45 6.57 0.93
N ASP A 51 -1.89 5.60 0.21
CA ASP A 51 -0.71 5.77 -0.65
C ASP A 51 -0.96 5.48 -2.14
N GLY A 52 -2.21 5.18 -2.48
CA GLY A 52 -2.63 4.89 -3.85
C GLY A 52 -2.21 3.52 -4.35
N GLY A 53 -1.89 2.59 -3.45
CA GLY A 53 -1.53 1.22 -3.77
C GLY A 53 -2.39 0.19 -3.05
N CYS A 54 -2.21 -1.07 -3.47
CA CYS A 54 -2.74 -2.25 -2.81
C CYS A 54 -1.57 -3.12 -2.37
N ASP A 55 -1.66 -3.66 -1.17
CA ASP A 55 -0.64 -4.55 -0.63
C ASP A 55 -1.21 -5.94 -0.35
N LEU A 56 -0.45 -6.95 -0.73
CA LEU A 56 -0.64 -8.31 -0.29
C LEU A 56 0.41 -8.62 0.76
N VAL A 57 -0.05 -8.99 1.95
CA VAL A 57 0.83 -9.30 3.09
C VAL A 57 0.77 -10.79 3.37
N ILE A 58 1.93 -11.43 3.47
CA ILE A 58 2.09 -12.83 3.87
C ILE A 58 2.87 -12.85 5.17
N ASP A 59 2.18 -13.26 6.24
CA ASP A 59 2.78 -13.47 7.55
C ASP A 59 3.22 -14.93 7.67
N LEU A 60 4.51 -15.15 7.85
CA LEU A 60 5.08 -16.50 8.02
C LEU A 60 5.03 -16.98 9.47
N SER A 61 4.35 -16.23 10.36
CA SER A 61 3.98 -16.69 11.71
C SER A 61 2.49 -17.03 11.80
N ASP A 62 2.11 -17.70 12.90
CA ASP A 62 0.70 -17.99 13.20
C ASP A 62 0.09 -16.98 14.20
N ALA A 63 0.85 -15.98 14.62
CA ALA A 63 0.40 -14.97 15.56
C ALA A 63 -0.57 -14.00 14.88
N PRO A 64 -1.77 -13.76 15.47
CA PRO A 64 -2.72 -12.83 14.88
C PRO A 64 -2.18 -11.42 14.85
N LYS A 65 -2.45 -10.69 13.76
CA LYS A 65 -2.19 -9.27 13.63
C LYS A 65 -3.49 -8.51 13.83
N GLN A 66 -3.38 -7.35 14.44
CA GLN A 66 -4.53 -6.52 14.82
C GLN A 66 -4.67 -5.35 13.87
N ARG A 67 -5.88 -5.15 13.37
CA ARG A 67 -6.33 -3.92 12.72
C ARG A 67 -7.28 -3.22 13.69
N TRP A 68 -6.89 -2.06 14.18
CA TRP A 68 -7.66 -1.30 15.14
C TRP A 68 -8.66 -0.37 14.45
N HIS A 69 -9.84 -0.18 15.07
CA HIS A 69 -10.87 0.73 14.55
C HIS A 69 -10.56 2.19 14.89
N ASP A 70 -9.84 2.43 15.96
CA ASP A 70 -9.36 3.76 16.34
C ASP A 70 -7.98 3.70 17.03
N GLU A 71 -7.37 4.87 17.25
CA GLU A 71 -6.00 4.96 17.75
C GLU A 71 -5.87 4.52 19.24
N HIS A 72 -6.91 4.71 20.03
CA HIS A 72 -6.89 4.52 21.48
C HIS A 72 -7.95 3.55 22.01
N GLY A 73 -8.89 3.12 21.17
CA GLY A 73 -9.96 2.19 21.56
C GLY A 73 -9.51 0.74 21.65
N ASP A 74 -10.43 -0.11 22.09
CA ASP A 74 -10.14 -1.53 22.38
C ASP A 74 -10.64 -2.48 21.29
N ARG A 75 -11.39 -1.96 20.30
CA ARG A 75 -11.93 -2.79 19.22
C ARG A 75 -10.92 -3.00 18.10
N ALA A 76 -10.63 -4.27 17.81
CA ALA A 76 -9.77 -4.66 16.72
C ALA A 76 -10.31 -5.88 15.96
N ASP A 77 -10.07 -5.91 14.65
CA ASP A 77 -10.17 -7.12 13.85
C ASP A 77 -8.82 -7.86 13.90
N HIS A 78 -8.87 -9.18 13.71
CA HIS A 78 -7.67 -10.03 13.77
C HIS A 78 -7.49 -10.74 12.44
N HIS A 79 -6.30 -10.62 11.87
CA HIS A 79 -5.89 -11.25 10.62
C HIS A 79 -4.74 -12.22 10.90
N LYS A 80 -4.72 -13.35 10.19
CA LYS A 80 -3.69 -14.38 10.34
C LYS A 80 -3.16 -14.82 9.00
N ARG A 81 -1.90 -15.30 8.98
CA ARG A 81 -1.25 -15.97 7.84
C ARG A 81 -1.04 -15.06 6.63
N GLY A 82 -2.03 -14.29 6.24
CA GLY A 82 -1.90 -13.30 5.18
C GLY A 82 -3.22 -12.64 4.83
N TRP A 83 -3.12 -11.44 4.30
CA TRP A 83 -4.27 -10.62 3.92
C TRP A 83 -3.94 -9.73 2.73
N VAL A 84 -4.96 -9.28 2.05
CA VAL A 84 -4.88 -8.18 1.09
C VAL A 84 -5.47 -6.92 1.72
N SER A 85 -4.76 -5.81 1.59
CA SER A 85 -5.27 -4.47 1.84
C SER A 85 -5.59 -3.84 0.50
N GLY A 86 -6.87 -3.62 0.24
CA GLY A 86 -7.34 -2.92 -0.95
C GLY A 86 -6.92 -1.45 -0.95
N MET A 87 -7.17 -0.76 -2.06
CA MET A 87 -6.88 0.66 -2.15
C MET A 87 -7.65 1.43 -1.09
N ARG A 88 -6.96 2.39 -0.45
CA ARG A 88 -7.51 3.14 0.66
C ARG A 88 -7.82 4.58 0.30
N THR A 89 -8.85 5.08 0.91
CA THR A 89 -9.23 6.50 0.88
C THR A 89 -9.16 7.14 2.26
N SER A 90 -8.97 6.31 3.29
CA SER A 90 -8.79 6.71 4.68
C SER A 90 -7.66 5.93 5.34
N ARG A 91 -7.18 6.43 6.46
CA ARG A 91 -6.12 5.80 7.25
C ARG A 91 -6.53 4.42 7.76
N ILE A 92 -5.53 3.56 7.97
CA ILE A 92 -5.66 2.29 8.68
C ILE A 92 -4.77 2.29 9.92
N ILE A 93 -5.20 1.63 10.98
CA ILE A 93 -4.46 1.53 12.23
C ILE A 93 -4.14 0.06 12.47
N ILE A 94 -2.87 -0.27 12.53
CA ILE A 94 -2.41 -1.65 12.73
C ILE A 94 -1.66 -1.79 14.05
N GLY A 95 -1.70 -3.00 14.60
CA GLY A 95 -0.86 -3.39 15.73
C GLY A 95 0.56 -3.67 15.29
N THR A 96 1.50 -3.36 16.17
CA THR A 96 2.94 -3.56 15.94
C THR A 96 3.49 -4.68 16.82
N GLY A 97 4.74 -5.05 16.59
CA GLY A 97 5.58 -5.61 17.66
C GLY A 97 5.63 -7.12 17.81
N SER A 98 5.10 -7.93 16.90
CA SER A 98 5.37 -9.38 16.97
C SER A 98 6.81 -9.73 16.57
N GLY A 99 7.45 -8.90 15.78
CA GLY A 99 8.75 -9.20 15.17
C GLY A 99 8.72 -10.38 14.19
N ALA A 100 7.53 -10.80 13.79
CA ALA A 100 7.32 -11.91 12.88
C ALA A 100 7.94 -11.67 11.50
N PRO A 101 8.40 -12.74 10.81
CA PRO A 101 8.81 -12.63 9.43
C PRO A 101 7.59 -12.39 8.53
N MET A 102 7.63 -11.35 7.73
CA MET A 102 6.54 -10.96 6.83
C MET A 102 7.06 -10.55 5.46
N LEU A 103 6.32 -10.95 4.42
CA LEU A 103 6.47 -10.41 3.08
C LEU A 103 5.33 -9.46 2.80
N VAL A 104 5.66 -8.28 2.27
CA VAL A 104 4.71 -7.30 1.76
C VAL A 104 4.95 -7.14 0.27
N LEU A 105 3.96 -7.47 -0.53
CA LEU A 105 3.99 -7.35 -1.98
C LEU A 105 3.17 -6.13 -2.38
N ARG A 106 3.82 -5.11 -2.90
CA ARG A 106 3.13 -3.99 -3.55
C ARG A 106 2.60 -4.46 -4.89
N LEU A 107 1.30 -4.48 -5.04
CA LEU A 107 0.66 -4.86 -6.29
C LEU A 107 0.70 -3.74 -7.31
N ARG A 108 0.95 -4.10 -8.58
CA ARG A 108 0.80 -3.15 -9.68
C ARG A 108 -0.67 -2.81 -9.90
N ALA A 109 -0.88 -1.65 -10.49
CA ALA A 109 -2.20 -1.19 -10.90
C ALA A 109 -2.97 -2.28 -11.67
N GLY A 110 -4.17 -2.59 -11.22
CA GLY A 110 -5.04 -3.58 -11.85
C GLY A 110 -4.71 -5.06 -11.57
N ALA A 111 -3.68 -5.37 -10.78
CA ALA A 111 -3.33 -6.76 -10.46
C ALA A 111 -4.30 -7.43 -9.46
N LEU A 112 -4.97 -6.62 -8.63
CA LEU A 112 -5.84 -7.13 -7.57
C LEU A 112 -7.02 -7.98 -8.08
N PRO A 113 -7.79 -7.57 -9.11
CA PRO A 113 -8.85 -8.42 -9.67
C PRO A 113 -8.35 -9.73 -10.27
N ALA A 114 -7.19 -9.72 -10.93
CA ALA A 114 -6.61 -10.94 -11.49
C ALA A 114 -6.18 -11.93 -10.40
N LEU A 115 -5.73 -11.43 -9.26
CA LEU A 115 -5.38 -12.23 -8.08
C LEU A 115 -6.62 -12.85 -7.41
N THR A 116 -7.64 -12.03 -7.15
CA THR A 116 -8.78 -12.39 -6.29
C THR A 116 -9.99 -12.92 -7.03
N GLY A 117 -10.10 -12.65 -8.34
CA GLY A 117 -11.31 -12.90 -9.13
C GLY A 117 -12.46 -11.94 -8.84
N GLN A 118 -12.25 -10.93 -7.99
CA GLN A 118 -13.27 -9.95 -7.57
C GLN A 118 -12.91 -8.55 -8.10
N PRO A 119 -13.89 -7.70 -8.40
CA PRO A 119 -13.64 -6.29 -8.67
C PRO A 119 -12.92 -5.62 -7.49
N ALA A 120 -11.92 -4.79 -7.79
CA ALA A 120 -11.17 -4.10 -6.73
C ALA A 120 -12.06 -3.22 -5.85
N SER A 121 -13.22 -2.74 -6.36
CA SER A 121 -14.19 -1.95 -5.59
C SER A 121 -14.79 -2.68 -4.38
N GLU A 122 -14.81 -4.01 -4.39
CA GLU A 122 -15.29 -4.81 -3.25
C GLU A 122 -14.26 -4.91 -2.12
N LEU A 123 -13.01 -4.53 -2.42
CA LEU A 123 -11.89 -4.62 -1.47
C LEU A 123 -11.40 -3.25 -0.99
N ASN A 124 -12.05 -2.16 -1.42
CA ASN A 124 -11.67 -0.81 -1.00
C ASN A 124 -11.85 -0.57 0.49
N ASP A 125 -10.90 0.15 1.10
CA ASP A 125 -10.89 0.48 2.52
C ASP A 125 -11.08 -0.73 3.46
N THR A 126 -10.87 -1.96 2.91
CA THR A 126 -10.99 -3.21 3.66
C THR A 126 -9.66 -3.96 3.74
N VAL A 127 -9.63 -4.90 4.68
CA VAL A 127 -8.57 -5.92 4.79
C VAL A 127 -9.27 -7.26 4.76
N VAL A 128 -8.87 -8.15 3.86
CA VAL A 128 -9.49 -9.46 3.68
C VAL A 128 -8.42 -10.54 3.74
N ASP A 129 -8.67 -11.59 4.53
CA ASP A 129 -7.73 -12.70 4.69
C ASP A 129 -7.59 -13.49 3.38
N LEU A 130 -6.35 -13.84 3.04
CA LEU A 130 -6.02 -14.55 1.80
C LEU A 130 -6.57 -15.97 1.78
N ASP A 131 -6.73 -16.60 2.93
CA ASP A 131 -7.38 -17.92 3.03
C ASP A 131 -8.82 -17.88 2.50
N LEU A 132 -9.55 -16.78 2.72
CA LEU A 132 -10.92 -16.60 2.21
C LEU A 132 -10.96 -16.36 0.69
N LEU A 133 -9.96 -15.65 0.16
CA LEU A 133 -9.91 -15.27 -1.25
C LEU A 133 -9.29 -16.33 -2.15
N LEU A 134 -8.27 -17.03 -1.69
CA LEU A 134 -7.41 -17.88 -2.49
C LEU A 134 -7.38 -19.36 -2.03
N GLY A 135 -7.85 -19.63 -0.82
CA GLY A 135 -7.91 -21.00 -0.27
C GLY A 135 -6.57 -21.72 -0.32
N GLY A 136 -6.60 -22.98 -0.75
CA GLY A 136 -5.41 -23.84 -0.80
C GLY A 136 -4.25 -23.30 -1.65
N ARG A 137 -4.52 -22.45 -2.66
CA ARG A 137 -3.44 -21.83 -3.43
C ARG A 137 -2.56 -20.96 -2.55
N PHE A 138 -3.17 -20.19 -1.64
CA PHE A 138 -2.43 -19.36 -0.71
C PHE A 138 -1.68 -20.20 0.32
N THR A 139 -2.34 -21.22 0.90
CA THR A 139 -1.72 -22.11 1.88
C THR A 139 -0.44 -22.75 1.34
N ASN A 140 -0.48 -23.32 0.14
CA ASN A 140 0.67 -23.97 -0.49
C ASN A 140 1.84 -22.99 -0.71
N VAL A 141 1.55 -21.75 -1.14
CA VAL A 141 2.57 -20.73 -1.37
C VAL A 141 3.18 -20.26 -0.04
N ARG A 142 2.36 -20.03 0.97
CA ARG A 142 2.83 -19.61 2.30
C ARG A 142 3.74 -20.67 2.92
N ASP A 143 3.32 -21.93 2.86
CA ASP A 143 4.08 -23.05 3.44
C ASP A 143 5.43 -23.22 2.72
N ALA A 144 5.46 -23.09 1.38
CA ALA A 144 6.71 -23.12 0.61
C ALA A 144 7.64 -21.95 0.94
N LEU A 145 7.10 -20.74 1.19
CA LEU A 145 7.90 -19.59 1.65
C LEU A 145 8.45 -19.81 3.05
N GLY A 146 7.65 -20.38 3.97
CA GLY A 146 8.06 -20.73 5.32
C GLY A 146 9.20 -21.75 5.32
N GLU A 147 9.04 -22.85 4.57
CA GLU A 147 10.08 -23.87 4.40
C GLU A 147 11.37 -23.31 3.81
N ALA A 148 11.26 -22.46 2.79
CA ALA A 148 12.43 -21.82 2.19
C ALA A 148 13.14 -20.87 3.18
N LEU A 149 12.39 -20.14 4.00
CA LEU A 149 12.93 -19.28 5.05
C LEU A 149 13.69 -20.09 6.11
N GLU A 150 13.10 -21.17 6.59
CA GLU A 150 13.69 -22.02 7.62
C GLU A 150 14.93 -22.76 7.12
N THR A 151 14.89 -23.25 5.87
CA THR A 151 15.95 -24.07 5.30
C THR A 151 17.14 -23.25 4.79
N PHE A 152 16.87 -22.15 4.10
CA PHE A 152 17.89 -21.41 3.34
C PHE A 152 18.10 -19.96 3.83
N GLY A 153 17.26 -19.49 4.75
CA GLY A 153 17.29 -18.13 5.26
C GLY A 153 16.62 -17.09 4.36
N ALA A 154 16.52 -15.86 4.87
CA ALA A 154 15.70 -14.81 4.28
C ALA A 154 16.15 -14.34 2.90
N GLU A 155 17.47 -14.24 2.66
CA GLU A 155 18.00 -13.78 1.37
C GLU A 155 17.75 -14.81 0.26
N ALA A 156 17.98 -16.08 0.53
CA ALA A 156 17.76 -17.16 -0.43
C ALA A 156 16.26 -17.36 -0.70
N MET A 157 15.42 -17.34 0.35
CA MET A 157 13.96 -17.36 0.21
C MET A 157 13.47 -16.20 -0.67
N LEU A 158 13.95 -14.98 -0.43
CA LEU A 158 13.57 -13.81 -1.22
C LEU A 158 14.10 -13.88 -2.67
N ALA A 159 15.25 -14.50 -2.89
CA ALA A 159 15.77 -14.75 -4.24
C ALA A 159 14.85 -15.65 -5.06
N ASP A 160 14.24 -16.67 -4.42
CA ASP A 160 13.31 -17.62 -5.05
C ASP A 160 11.84 -17.23 -4.96
N ALA A 161 11.51 -16.16 -4.25
CA ALA A 161 10.14 -15.75 -3.96
C ALA A 161 9.28 -15.58 -5.23
N GLU A 162 9.84 -15.08 -6.35
CA GLU A 162 9.07 -14.93 -7.58
C GLU A 162 8.55 -16.26 -8.13
N ARG A 163 9.34 -17.32 -8.04
CA ARG A 163 8.96 -18.67 -8.46
C ARG A 163 7.90 -19.25 -7.52
N ILE A 164 8.09 -19.09 -6.22
CA ILE A 164 7.15 -19.61 -5.21
C ILE A 164 5.81 -18.89 -5.31
N LEU A 165 5.81 -17.57 -5.53
CA LEU A 165 4.61 -16.73 -5.62
C LEU A 165 3.87 -16.84 -6.96
N ALA A 166 4.54 -17.33 -8.03
CA ALA A 166 3.98 -17.39 -9.37
C ALA A 166 2.57 -18.01 -9.47
N PRO A 167 2.22 -19.09 -8.73
CA PRO A 167 0.88 -19.66 -8.78
C PRO A 167 -0.25 -18.72 -8.35
N LEU A 168 0.05 -17.66 -7.60
CA LEU A 168 -0.95 -16.65 -7.20
C LEU A 168 -1.26 -15.66 -8.31
N PHE A 169 -0.33 -15.44 -9.24
CA PHE A 169 -0.42 -14.38 -10.24
C PHE A 169 -0.54 -14.94 -11.67
N PRO A 170 -1.75 -15.25 -12.13
CA PRO A 170 -1.97 -15.70 -13.51
C PRO A 170 -1.53 -14.64 -14.51
N ARG A 171 -1.16 -15.07 -15.72
CA ARG A 171 -0.71 -14.16 -16.79
C ARG A 171 -1.84 -13.21 -17.22
N LYS A 172 -1.43 -12.03 -17.67
CA LYS A 172 -2.27 -10.90 -18.12
C LYS A 172 -3.05 -11.15 -19.40
N ASP A 173 -4.12 -10.39 -19.51
CA ASP A 173 -4.78 -9.98 -20.74
C ASP A 173 -4.40 -8.54 -21.17
N ASP A 174 -4.77 -8.14 -22.39
CA ASP A 174 -4.39 -6.85 -23.01
C ASP A 174 -5.00 -5.61 -22.32
N GLU A 175 -6.05 -5.77 -21.52
CA GLU A 175 -6.72 -4.70 -20.79
C GLU A 175 -5.79 -4.03 -19.76
N HIS A 176 -4.88 -4.80 -19.19
CA HIS A 176 -3.89 -4.35 -18.22
C HIS A 176 -2.91 -3.29 -18.75
N ALA A 177 -2.54 -3.37 -20.02
CA ALA A 177 -1.60 -2.42 -20.63
C ALA A 177 -2.21 -1.01 -20.70
N ARG A 178 -3.47 -0.89 -21.12
CA ARG A 178 -4.21 0.40 -21.18
C ARG A 178 -4.38 1.03 -19.80
N LEU A 179 -4.71 0.22 -18.79
CA LEU A 179 -4.86 0.67 -17.41
C LEU A 179 -3.55 1.19 -16.81
N SER A 180 -2.43 0.54 -17.12
CA SER A 180 -1.11 0.99 -16.70
C SER A 180 -0.74 2.37 -17.25
N LEU A 181 -1.19 2.70 -18.47
CA LEU A 181 -1.01 4.03 -19.07
C LEU A 181 -1.84 5.08 -18.32
N ALA A 182 -3.13 4.81 -18.07
CA ALA A 182 -4.00 5.73 -17.32
C ALA A 182 -3.47 6.00 -15.90
N PHE A 183 -3.04 4.96 -15.22
CA PHE A 183 -2.43 5.05 -13.88
C PHE A 183 -1.17 5.90 -13.91
N THR A 184 -0.28 5.64 -14.87
CA THR A 184 0.98 6.37 -15.02
C THR A 184 0.73 7.85 -15.35
N ALA A 185 -0.21 8.15 -16.24
CA ALA A 185 -0.61 9.52 -16.57
C ALA A 185 -1.11 10.27 -15.33
N MET A 186 -1.98 9.64 -14.53
CA MET A 186 -2.52 10.23 -13.32
C MET A 186 -1.44 10.47 -12.24
N ARG A 187 -0.52 9.53 -12.07
CA ARG A 187 0.62 9.70 -11.15
C ARG A 187 1.58 10.80 -11.60
N ARG A 188 1.90 10.88 -12.89
CA ARG A 188 2.77 11.94 -13.45
C ARG A 188 2.19 13.33 -13.27
N SER A 189 0.87 13.48 -13.38
CA SER A 189 0.20 14.78 -13.16
C SER A 189 0.04 15.13 -11.67
N GLY A 190 0.53 14.31 -10.73
CA GLY A 190 0.31 14.52 -9.30
C GLY A 190 -1.18 14.52 -8.91
N GLY A 191 -2.05 13.87 -9.69
CA GLY A 191 -3.50 13.87 -9.48
C GLY A 191 -4.21 15.19 -9.84
N ILE A 192 -3.52 16.10 -10.53
CA ILE A 192 -4.10 17.40 -10.96
C ILE A 192 -4.74 17.27 -12.36
N GLY A 193 -4.45 16.20 -13.08
CA GLY A 193 -4.90 15.99 -14.45
C GLY A 193 -6.43 15.95 -14.63
N ASN A 194 -6.89 16.36 -15.81
CA ASN A 194 -8.28 16.28 -16.18
C ASN A 194 -8.63 14.85 -16.58
N VAL A 195 -9.58 14.22 -15.87
CA VAL A 195 -10.09 12.87 -16.15
C VAL A 195 -10.59 12.73 -17.60
N ARG A 196 -11.14 13.82 -18.18
CA ARG A 196 -11.58 13.84 -19.56
C ARG A 196 -10.39 13.69 -20.54
N ALA A 197 -9.29 14.39 -20.29
CA ALA A 197 -8.09 14.28 -21.12
C ALA A 197 -7.54 12.84 -21.12
N ILE A 198 -7.58 12.16 -19.97
CA ILE A 198 -7.19 10.75 -19.87
C ILE A 198 -8.14 9.84 -20.68
N SER A 199 -9.45 10.08 -20.63
CA SER A 199 -10.40 9.30 -21.42
C SER A 199 -10.20 9.51 -22.93
N ASP A 200 -9.92 10.75 -23.36
CA ASP A 200 -9.65 11.10 -24.74
C ASP A 200 -8.33 10.43 -25.24
N GLU A 201 -7.26 10.46 -24.41
CA GLU A 201 -5.98 9.81 -24.71
C GLU A 201 -6.11 8.29 -24.85
N LEU A 202 -6.96 7.67 -24.02
CA LEU A 202 -7.22 6.22 -24.07
C LEU A 202 -8.24 5.82 -25.15
N GLY A 203 -8.84 6.79 -25.85
CA GLY A 203 -9.86 6.55 -26.87
C GLY A 203 -11.13 5.90 -26.31
N CYS A 204 -11.53 6.23 -25.07
CA CYS A 204 -12.69 5.65 -24.42
C CYS A 204 -13.63 6.72 -23.84
N SER A 205 -14.89 6.35 -23.59
CA SER A 205 -15.84 7.25 -22.93
C SER A 205 -15.49 7.42 -21.45
N GLN A 206 -15.87 8.56 -20.84
CA GLN A 206 -15.70 8.79 -19.40
C GLN A 206 -16.43 7.74 -18.55
N LYS A 207 -17.59 7.23 -19.02
CA LYS A 207 -18.30 6.14 -18.35
C LYS A 207 -17.45 4.87 -18.35
N HIS A 208 -16.92 4.49 -19.49
CA HIS A 208 -16.05 3.30 -19.61
C HIS A 208 -14.79 3.44 -18.75
N LEU A 209 -14.14 4.61 -18.76
CA LEU A 209 -13.00 4.90 -17.88
C LEU A 209 -13.36 4.75 -16.39
N ASN A 210 -14.54 5.26 -15.98
CA ASN A 210 -15.02 5.12 -14.61
C ASN A 210 -15.23 3.65 -14.22
N ASP A 211 -15.84 2.85 -15.09
CA ASP A 211 -16.08 1.42 -14.88
C ASP A 211 -14.75 0.64 -14.77
N LEU A 212 -13.78 0.95 -15.64
CA LEU A 212 -12.43 0.40 -15.57
C LEU A 212 -11.74 0.74 -14.25
N PHE A 213 -11.82 1.99 -13.83
CA PHE A 213 -11.21 2.42 -12.58
C PHE A 213 -11.84 1.73 -11.36
N HIS A 214 -13.15 1.61 -11.29
CA HIS A 214 -13.82 0.88 -10.21
C HIS A 214 -13.44 -0.60 -10.20
N ARG A 215 -13.40 -1.24 -11.38
CA ARG A 215 -13.07 -2.67 -11.49
C ARG A 215 -11.63 -2.95 -11.05
N HIS A 216 -10.66 -2.15 -11.49
CA HIS A 216 -9.23 -2.47 -11.39
C HIS A 216 -8.50 -1.76 -10.26
N PHE A 217 -8.95 -0.56 -9.88
CA PHE A 217 -8.35 0.23 -8.78
C PHE A 217 -9.30 0.33 -7.58
N GLY A 218 -10.55 -0.02 -7.76
CA GLY A 218 -11.56 0.06 -6.74
C GLY A 218 -12.16 1.45 -6.54
N LEU A 219 -11.52 2.49 -7.03
CA LEU A 219 -11.96 3.88 -6.89
C LEU A 219 -12.30 4.45 -8.26
N GLY A 220 -13.27 5.36 -8.32
CA GLY A 220 -13.46 6.17 -9.52
C GLY A 220 -12.27 7.11 -9.77
N PRO A 221 -12.06 7.56 -11.03
CA PRO A 221 -10.89 8.36 -11.42
C PRO A 221 -10.67 9.61 -10.57
N LYS A 222 -11.74 10.32 -10.19
CA LYS A 222 -11.66 11.54 -9.35
C LYS A 222 -11.18 11.24 -7.94
N ARG A 223 -11.67 10.16 -7.32
CA ARG A 223 -11.26 9.77 -5.97
C ARG A 223 -9.82 9.26 -5.97
N PHE A 224 -9.47 8.47 -7.00
CA PHE A 224 -8.09 8.04 -7.21
C PHE A 224 -7.14 9.24 -7.38
N ALA A 225 -7.49 10.21 -8.22
CA ALA A 225 -6.71 11.45 -8.38
C ALA A 225 -6.54 12.22 -7.06
N SER A 226 -7.57 12.22 -6.19
CA SER A 226 -7.47 12.82 -4.84
C SER A 226 -6.43 12.14 -3.96
N VAL A 227 -6.33 10.81 -4.00
CA VAL A 227 -5.30 10.06 -3.27
C VAL A 227 -3.91 10.36 -3.82
N ILE A 228 -3.75 10.40 -5.15
CA ILE A 228 -2.45 10.73 -5.78
C ILE A 228 -2.03 12.16 -5.46
N ARG A 229 -2.97 13.12 -5.47
CA ARG A 229 -2.73 14.52 -5.08
C ARG A 229 -2.24 14.64 -3.64
N PHE A 230 -2.89 13.93 -2.73
CA PHE A 230 -2.49 13.85 -1.33
C PHE A 230 -1.07 13.29 -1.19
N GLN A 231 -0.72 12.22 -1.92
CA GLN A 231 0.62 11.66 -1.91
C GLN A 231 1.68 12.60 -2.47
N SER A 232 1.36 13.34 -3.54
CA SER A 232 2.23 14.38 -4.09
C SER A 232 2.49 15.49 -3.06
N LEU A 233 1.46 15.91 -2.33
CA LEU A 233 1.59 16.87 -1.23
C LEU A 233 2.47 16.33 -0.10
N LEU A 234 2.29 15.08 0.32
CA LEU A 234 3.12 14.46 1.36
C LEU A 234 4.60 14.42 0.97
N GLN A 235 4.90 14.02 -0.29
CA GLN A 235 6.28 13.99 -0.80
C GLN A 235 6.92 15.39 -0.79
N ARG A 236 6.15 16.42 -1.08
CA ARG A 236 6.63 17.81 -1.01
C ARG A 236 6.91 18.23 0.44
N LEU A 237 6.04 17.83 1.38
CA LEU A 237 6.20 18.13 2.81
C LEU A 237 7.41 17.43 3.46
N GLU A 238 7.93 16.34 2.89
CA GLU A 238 9.18 15.74 3.38
C GLU A 238 10.40 16.65 3.19
N GLN A 239 10.35 17.49 2.17
CA GLN A 239 11.45 18.35 1.78
C GLN A 239 11.33 19.77 2.36
N GLU A 240 10.22 20.08 3.04
CA GLU A 240 9.87 21.43 3.50
C GLU A 240 9.88 21.48 5.03
N SER A 241 10.69 22.38 5.59
CA SER A 241 10.74 22.59 7.05
C SER A 241 9.76 23.66 7.55
N ALA A 242 9.38 24.58 6.68
CA ALA A 242 8.46 25.68 6.98
C ALA A 242 7.49 25.93 5.80
N PRO A 243 6.46 25.09 5.63
CA PRO A 243 5.60 25.13 4.48
C PRO A 243 4.69 26.37 4.44
N ASP A 244 4.63 27.04 3.30
CA ASP A 244 3.54 27.97 2.99
C ASP A 244 2.32 27.15 2.53
N TRP A 245 1.37 26.98 3.45
CA TRP A 245 0.18 26.15 3.23
C TRP A 245 -0.72 26.67 2.11
N THR A 246 -0.76 27.99 1.88
CA THR A 246 -1.57 28.59 0.81
C THR A 246 -0.95 28.29 -0.54
N GLN A 247 0.36 28.48 -0.67
CA GLN A 247 1.08 28.19 -1.90
C GLN A 247 1.03 26.70 -2.21
N LEU A 248 1.28 25.81 -1.23
CA LEU A 248 1.22 24.36 -1.40
C LEU A 248 -0.16 23.88 -1.84
N ALA A 249 -1.23 24.47 -1.30
CA ALA A 249 -2.58 24.13 -1.71
C ALA A 249 -2.79 24.39 -3.22
N LEU A 250 -2.37 25.55 -3.71
CA LEU A 250 -2.50 25.92 -5.12
C LEU A 250 -1.60 25.05 -6.02
N GLU A 251 -0.34 24.84 -5.64
CA GLU A 251 0.62 24.00 -6.39
C GLU A 251 0.13 22.56 -6.57
N HIS A 252 -0.56 22.02 -5.54
CA HIS A 252 -1.13 20.68 -5.58
C HIS A 252 -2.58 20.64 -6.07
N GLY A 253 -3.09 21.69 -6.70
CA GLY A 253 -4.40 21.72 -7.37
C GLY A 253 -5.58 21.65 -6.42
N TYR A 254 -5.43 22.12 -5.18
CA TYR A 254 -6.55 22.43 -4.30
C TYR A 254 -7.08 23.82 -4.59
N TYR A 255 -8.36 24.05 -4.35
CA TYR A 255 -8.97 25.36 -4.59
C TYR A 255 -8.39 26.43 -3.66
N ASP A 256 -8.23 26.09 -2.39
CA ASP A 256 -7.63 26.94 -1.35
C ASP A 256 -7.03 26.07 -0.22
N GLN A 257 -6.41 26.71 0.77
CA GLN A 257 -5.84 26.08 1.94
C GLN A 257 -6.90 25.29 2.74
N SER A 258 -8.12 25.79 2.87
CA SER A 258 -9.19 25.12 3.64
C SER A 258 -9.61 23.82 2.98
N HIS A 259 -9.76 23.81 1.66
CA HIS A 259 -10.02 22.59 0.88
C HIS A 259 -8.89 21.56 1.05
N MET A 260 -7.64 22.00 0.97
CA MET A 260 -6.48 21.12 1.22
C MET A 260 -6.51 20.53 2.62
N VAL A 261 -6.70 21.34 3.67
CA VAL A 261 -6.74 20.89 5.07
C VAL A 261 -7.88 19.90 5.30
N ASN A 262 -9.05 20.10 4.71
CA ASN A 262 -10.18 19.18 4.84
C ASN A 262 -9.89 17.83 4.15
N ALA A 263 -9.37 17.85 2.92
CA ALA A 263 -8.96 16.63 2.21
C ALA A 263 -7.85 15.88 2.97
N PHE A 264 -6.90 16.59 3.55
CA PHE A 264 -5.82 16.02 4.35
C PHE A 264 -6.36 15.33 5.62
N ARG A 265 -7.31 15.97 6.33
CA ARG A 265 -7.94 15.39 7.52
C ARG A 265 -8.78 14.16 7.18
N GLU A 266 -9.48 14.16 6.06
CA GLU A 266 -10.23 13.00 5.60
C GLU A 266 -9.33 11.76 5.45
N MET A 267 -8.13 11.93 4.89
CA MET A 267 -7.20 10.83 4.64
C MET A 267 -6.36 10.43 5.86
N THR A 268 -6.01 11.38 6.73
CA THR A 268 -5.06 11.14 7.83
C THR A 268 -5.70 11.18 9.22
N GLY A 269 -6.85 11.84 9.36
CA GLY A 269 -7.45 12.19 10.64
C GLY A 269 -6.79 13.37 11.34
N LEU A 270 -5.73 13.96 10.77
CA LEU A 270 -4.95 15.04 11.36
C LEU A 270 -4.93 16.27 10.45
N SER A 271 -4.70 17.45 11.03
CA SER A 271 -4.32 18.61 10.23
C SER A 271 -2.88 18.43 9.67
N PRO A 272 -2.52 19.08 8.55
CA PRO A 272 -1.17 19.02 8.00
C PRO A 272 -0.08 19.33 9.03
N THR A 273 -0.27 20.37 9.85
CA THR A 273 0.68 20.76 10.90
C THR A 273 0.86 19.63 11.94
N ARG A 274 -0.24 19.07 12.44
CA ARG A 274 -0.16 17.96 13.41
C ARG A 274 0.44 16.70 12.80
N TYR A 275 0.20 16.45 11.52
CA TYR A 275 0.83 15.35 10.83
C TYR A 275 2.36 15.52 10.78
N MET A 276 2.85 16.72 10.45
CA MET A 276 4.28 17.02 10.42
C MET A 276 4.96 16.85 11.79
N GLU A 277 4.26 17.16 12.88
CA GLU A 277 4.74 16.95 14.24
C GLU A 277 4.78 15.47 14.63
N ALA A 278 3.83 14.68 14.17
CA ALA A 278 3.64 13.28 14.55
C ALA A 278 4.32 12.28 13.61
N LYS A 279 4.73 12.70 12.39
CA LYS A 279 5.26 11.79 11.37
C LYS A 279 6.48 11.02 11.87
N GLY A 280 6.51 9.73 11.52
CA GLY A 280 7.66 8.87 11.72
C GLY A 280 8.74 9.07 10.63
N PRO A 281 9.69 8.15 10.57
CA PRO A 281 10.78 8.20 9.57
C PRO A 281 10.33 7.85 8.14
N PHE A 282 9.10 7.38 7.97
CA PHE A 282 8.52 6.99 6.67
C PHE A 282 7.31 7.85 6.34
N LEU A 283 7.18 8.21 5.07
CA LEU A 283 6.21 9.17 4.58
C LEU A 283 4.75 8.85 4.94
N ASN A 284 4.35 7.60 4.83
CA ASN A 284 2.96 7.17 4.98
C ASN A 284 2.66 6.53 6.34
N TRP A 285 3.51 6.78 7.34
CA TRP A 285 3.50 6.07 8.59
C TRP A 285 3.62 6.99 9.80
N LEU A 286 2.78 6.77 10.79
CA LEU A 286 2.73 7.53 12.03
C LEU A 286 2.73 6.58 13.23
N PRO A 287 3.65 6.71 14.19
CA PRO A 287 3.55 5.99 15.44
C PRO A 287 2.38 6.54 16.28
N VAL A 288 1.61 5.65 16.90
CA VAL A 288 0.60 6.04 17.88
C VAL A 288 1.24 5.97 19.27
N HIS A 289 1.51 7.13 19.84
CA HIS A 289 2.00 7.23 21.21
C HIS A 289 0.85 7.10 22.22
N ARG A 290 1.06 6.35 23.29
CA ARG A 290 0.11 6.34 24.41
C ARG A 290 0.04 7.76 24.98
N ARG A 291 -1.19 8.24 25.18
CA ARG A 291 -1.42 9.48 25.92
C ARG A 291 -1.08 9.31 27.39
#